data_6b82c27f3093795a627d52c41298ee2d
#
_entry.id   6b82c27f3093795a627d52c41298ee2d
#
_cell.length_a   1.000
_cell.length_b   1.000
_cell.length_c   1.000
_cell.angle_alpha   90.00
_cell.angle_beta   90.00
_cell.angle_gamma   90.00
#
_symmetry.space_group_name_H-M   'P 1'
#
loop_
_entity.id
_entity.type
_entity.pdbx_description
1 polymer ?
#
loop_
_entity_poly.entity_id
_entity_poly.type
_entity_poly.pdbx_seq_one_letter_code
_entity_poly.pdbx_strand_id
1 'polypeptide(L)'
;MMADEARLRLYYHSAQQRIFDSPAKVKVVAKGRRFGYTRGCANYVIERMLDGCALVLWVDTINTNIDRYVERYFVPVLRQLPAQHWQWRQQKKELTILDRKCDFRSADQPERIEGFAYNLVVLNEAGIILDDPYLWENTIRPMTLDFKPEQIIGGTPKGKNVFFDLATKAQDRQDARYADWEYFHFTSYDNPYIDKAEIAKLAEDLPELVRRQEIEGEFLDDATGVFRNLDAAIGRSVEEGPQEQVEYFMGVDLAKHVDFTVMVMLDKDGRQVNWKRINKLDWPYQKTLIAQVANAYHASVLVDSTGVGDPIYADLRKFGLNIVGYKFTHESKKQLIEALMLSFEHGELALLAEPIQANELKMFGFEITGSGIKYSAPEGKHDDCVMALALANWARKTRHDMRIHWL
;
A
#
# COMPACT_ATOMS: atom_id res chain seq x y z
N MET A 1 -29.13 -29.89 -38.58
CA MET A 1 -29.11 -29.21 -37.29
C MET A 1 -28.04 -28.15 -37.41
N MET A 2 -28.45 -26.88 -37.55
CA MET A 2 -27.47 -25.78 -37.45
C MET A 2 -26.97 -25.76 -36.03
N ALA A 3 -25.66 -25.84 -35.83
CA ALA A 3 -25.06 -25.64 -34.52
C ALA A 3 -25.36 -24.23 -34.10
N ASP A 4 -26.02 -24.08 -32.96
CA ASP A 4 -26.23 -22.80 -32.29
C ASP A 4 -24.82 -22.22 -32.00
N GLU A 5 -24.37 -21.29 -32.81
CA GLU A 5 -23.10 -20.59 -32.56
C GLU A 5 -23.25 -19.77 -31.28
N ALA A 6 -22.79 -20.30 -30.17
CA ALA A 6 -22.75 -19.56 -28.91
C ALA A 6 -21.75 -18.40 -29.04
N ARG A 7 -22.26 -17.19 -29.19
CA ARG A 7 -21.44 -15.97 -29.27
C ARG A 7 -21.05 -15.51 -27.88
N LEU A 8 -19.82 -15.76 -27.49
CA LEU A 8 -19.23 -15.23 -26.26
C LEU A 8 -18.99 -13.72 -26.41
N ARG A 9 -19.45 -12.92 -25.46
CA ARG A 9 -19.19 -11.47 -25.43
C ARG A 9 -18.09 -11.19 -24.40
N LEU A 10 -16.91 -10.81 -24.90
CA LEU A 10 -15.79 -10.30 -24.14
C LEU A 10 -15.69 -8.79 -24.35
N TYR A 11 -15.43 -8.05 -23.28
CA TYR A 11 -15.34 -6.60 -23.33
C TYR A 11 -13.98 -6.14 -22.80
N TYR A 12 -13.28 -5.39 -23.63
CA TYR A 12 -12.07 -4.68 -23.27
C TYR A 12 -12.28 -3.18 -23.49
N HIS A 13 -11.81 -2.35 -22.59
CA HIS A 13 -11.66 -0.93 -22.89
C HIS A 13 -10.37 -0.68 -23.67
N SER A 14 -10.24 0.50 -24.29
CA SER A 14 -9.16 0.82 -25.23
C SER A 14 -7.75 0.59 -24.65
N ALA A 15 -7.54 0.92 -23.39
CA ALA A 15 -6.24 0.70 -22.75
C ALA A 15 -5.93 -0.80 -22.52
N GLN A 16 -6.94 -1.62 -22.22
CA GLN A 16 -6.78 -3.08 -22.15
C GLN A 16 -6.51 -3.68 -23.54
N GLN A 17 -7.22 -3.20 -24.58
CA GLN A 17 -6.97 -3.64 -25.96
C GLN A 17 -5.51 -3.44 -26.36
N ARG A 18 -4.91 -2.30 -26.02
CA ARG A 18 -3.49 -2.04 -26.31
C ARG A 18 -2.55 -3.11 -25.73
N ILE A 19 -2.89 -3.70 -24.57
CA ILE A 19 -2.11 -4.79 -23.96
C ILE A 19 -2.32 -6.09 -24.74
N PHE A 20 -3.59 -6.45 -24.98
CA PHE A 20 -3.93 -7.79 -25.49
C PHE A 20 -3.76 -7.91 -27.00
N ASP A 21 -3.88 -6.81 -27.75
CA ASP A 21 -3.62 -6.77 -29.20
C ASP A 21 -2.10 -6.68 -29.52
N SER A 22 -1.25 -6.42 -28.53
CA SER A 22 0.19 -6.37 -28.75
C SER A 22 0.75 -7.75 -29.17
N PRO A 23 1.60 -7.80 -30.20
CA PRO A 23 2.27 -9.02 -30.65
C PRO A 23 3.45 -9.43 -29.74
N ALA A 24 3.78 -8.62 -28.73
CA ALA A 24 4.90 -8.89 -27.83
C ALA A 24 4.69 -10.22 -27.07
N LYS A 25 5.77 -10.99 -26.95
CA LYS A 25 5.76 -12.24 -26.19
C LYS A 25 5.68 -12.02 -24.69
N VAL A 26 6.36 -10.98 -24.22
CA VAL A 26 6.34 -10.62 -22.80
C VAL A 26 5.79 -9.20 -22.66
N LYS A 27 4.68 -9.10 -21.97
CA LYS A 27 3.97 -7.84 -21.72
C LYS A 27 4.09 -7.47 -20.25
N VAL A 28 4.82 -6.42 -19.93
CA VAL A 28 5.00 -5.95 -18.57
C VAL A 28 4.13 -4.71 -18.34
N VAL A 29 3.19 -4.79 -17.40
CA VAL A 29 2.12 -3.81 -17.23
C VAL A 29 2.15 -3.20 -15.83
N ALA A 30 2.73 -2.02 -15.70
CA ALA A 30 2.61 -1.20 -14.51
C ALA A 30 1.29 -0.40 -14.56
N LYS A 31 0.49 -0.47 -13.51
CA LYS A 31 -0.85 0.15 -13.53
C LYS A 31 -1.25 0.70 -12.16
N GLY A 32 -2.05 1.77 -12.15
CA GLY A 32 -2.76 2.22 -10.98
C GLY A 32 -3.87 1.25 -10.55
N ARG A 33 -4.34 1.39 -9.32
CA ARG A 33 -5.47 0.60 -8.81
C ARG A 33 -6.72 0.85 -9.63
N ARG A 34 -7.60 -0.14 -9.67
CA ARG A 34 -8.89 -0.06 -10.40
C ARG A 34 -8.78 0.12 -11.92
N PHE A 35 -7.61 -0.02 -12.51
CA PHE A 35 -7.45 -0.03 -13.97
C PHE A 35 -8.29 -1.09 -14.67
N GLY A 36 -8.61 -2.20 -13.99
CA GLY A 36 -9.39 -3.30 -14.56
C GLY A 36 -8.52 -4.45 -15.10
N TYR A 37 -7.22 -4.45 -14.80
CA TYR A 37 -6.24 -5.42 -15.29
C TYR A 37 -6.66 -6.88 -15.06
N THR A 38 -7.00 -7.27 -13.84
CA THR A 38 -7.39 -8.66 -13.49
C THR A 38 -8.58 -9.14 -14.31
N ARG A 39 -9.61 -8.28 -14.53
CA ARG A 39 -10.77 -8.61 -15.37
C ARG A 39 -10.36 -8.75 -16.84
N GLY A 40 -9.52 -7.86 -17.33
CA GLY A 40 -9.01 -7.93 -18.70
C GLY A 40 -8.23 -9.21 -18.95
N CYS A 41 -7.30 -9.57 -18.05
CA CYS A 41 -6.56 -10.83 -18.12
C CYS A 41 -7.47 -12.08 -18.07
N ALA A 42 -8.52 -12.04 -17.23
CA ALA A 42 -9.48 -13.16 -17.18
C ALA A 42 -10.21 -13.35 -18.52
N ASN A 43 -10.67 -12.27 -19.14
CA ASN A 43 -11.26 -12.33 -20.47
C ASN A 43 -10.26 -12.86 -21.51
N TYR A 44 -9.03 -12.35 -21.47
CA TYR A 44 -7.98 -12.76 -22.39
C TYR A 44 -7.61 -14.24 -22.25
N VAL A 45 -7.50 -14.75 -21.03
CA VAL A 45 -7.28 -16.19 -20.81
C VAL A 45 -8.40 -17.03 -21.40
N ILE A 46 -9.66 -16.65 -21.20
CA ILE A 46 -10.82 -17.36 -21.80
C ILE A 46 -10.73 -17.32 -23.33
N GLU A 47 -10.45 -16.16 -23.92
CA GLU A 47 -10.29 -16.00 -25.35
C GLU A 47 -9.17 -16.87 -25.91
N ARG A 48 -7.97 -16.81 -25.30
CA ARG A 48 -6.82 -17.62 -25.72
C ARG A 48 -7.09 -19.13 -25.61
N MET A 49 -7.78 -19.55 -24.54
CA MET A 49 -8.18 -20.97 -24.40
C MET A 49 -9.17 -21.37 -25.50
N LEU A 50 -10.11 -20.52 -25.87
CA LEU A 50 -11.04 -20.81 -26.99
C LEU A 50 -10.32 -20.82 -28.34
N ASP A 51 -9.29 -20.00 -28.52
CA ASP A 51 -8.46 -19.93 -29.72
C ASP A 51 -7.38 -21.05 -29.81
N GLY A 52 -7.35 -21.97 -28.87
CA GLY A 52 -6.48 -23.16 -28.95
C GLY A 52 -5.29 -23.16 -27.98
N CYS A 53 -5.14 -22.19 -27.10
CA CYS A 53 -4.10 -22.24 -26.06
C CYS A 53 -4.37 -23.39 -25.10
N ALA A 54 -3.50 -24.41 -25.13
CA ALA A 54 -3.77 -25.69 -24.46
C ALA A 54 -3.58 -25.61 -22.93
N LEU A 55 -2.51 -24.91 -22.49
CA LEU A 55 -2.11 -24.85 -21.09
C LEU A 55 -1.80 -23.42 -20.68
N VAL A 56 -2.52 -22.93 -19.67
CA VAL A 56 -2.37 -21.60 -19.09
C VAL A 56 -1.97 -21.72 -17.63
N LEU A 57 -1.04 -20.89 -17.20
CA LEU A 57 -0.72 -20.67 -15.78
C LEU A 57 -1.20 -19.28 -15.37
N TRP A 58 -1.97 -19.21 -14.29
CA TRP A 58 -2.31 -17.99 -13.59
C TRP A 58 -1.70 -18.00 -12.19
N VAL A 59 -0.82 -17.07 -11.89
CA VAL A 59 -0.24 -16.90 -10.55
C VAL A 59 -0.80 -15.67 -9.87
N ASP A 60 -1.20 -15.81 -8.61
CA ASP A 60 -1.76 -14.76 -7.77
C ASP A 60 -1.22 -14.83 -6.35
N THR A 61 -1.58 -13.85 -5.52
CA THR A 61 -1.05 -13.70 -4.15
C THR A 61 -1.38 -14.88 -3.25
N ILE A 62 -2.68 -15.18 -3.06
CA ILE A 62 -3.16 -16.25 -2.16
C ILE A 62 -4.37 -16.97 -2.75
N ASN A 63 -4.59 -18.20 -2.32
CA ASN A 63 -5.67 -19.05 -2.83
C ASN A 63 -7.09 -18.45 -2.67
N THR A 64 -7.37 -17.73 -1.60
CA THR A 64 -8.67 -17.08 -1.39
C THR A 64 -8.94 -15.95 -2.40
N ASN A 65 -7.91 -15.26 -2.86
CA ASN A 65 -8.04 -14.26 -3.91
C ASN A 65 -8.30 -14.93 -5.27
N ILE A 66 -7.65 -16.06 -5.55
CA ILE A 66 -7.89 -16.86 -6.76
C ILE A 66 -9.37 -17.23 -6.85
N ASP A 67 -9.96 -17.82 -5.79
CA ASP A 67 -11.37 -18.20 -5.79
C ASP A 67 -12.30 -17.01 -6.09
N ARG A 68 -12.04 -15.86 -5.42
CA ARG A 68 -12.82 -14.64 -5.66
C ARG A 68 -12.71 -14.14 -7.10
N TYR A 69 -11.53 -14.23 -7.72
CA TYR A 69 -11.34 -13.77 -9.10
C TYR A 69 -12.00 -14.73 -10.10
N VAL A 70 -11.91 -16.04 -9.88
CA VAL A 70 -12.61 -17.01 -10.72
C VAL A 70 -14.13 -16.79 -10.64
N GLU A 71 -14.68 -16.67 -9.44
CA GLU A 71 -16.11 -16.43 -9.24
C GLU A 71 -16.61 -15.10 -9.83
N ARG A 72 -15.80 -14.05 -9.75
CA ARG A 72 -16.20 -12.71 -10.18
C ARG A 72 -15.94 -12.41 -11.65
N TYR A 73 -14.88 -12.97 -12.24
CA TYR A 73 -14.42 -12.57 -13.57
C TYR A 73 -14.48 -13.70 -14.59
N PHE A 74 -14.26 -14.96 -14.21
CA PHE A 74 -14.33 -16.08 -15.14
C PHE A 74 -15.74 -16.65 -15.22
N VAL A 75 -16.33 -17.04 -14.10
CA VAL A 75 -17.64 -17.71 -14.06
C VAL A 75 -18.75 -16.94 -14.77
N PRO A 76 -18.92 -15.62 -14.57
CA PRO A 76 -19.97 -14.86 -15.26
C PRO A 76 -19.83 -14.85 -16.79
N VAL A 77 -18.61 -14.88 -17.29
CA VAL A 77 -18.32 -14.98 -18.72
C VAL A 77 -18.59 -16.41 -19.22
N LEU A 78 -18.09 -17.40 -18.51
CA LEU A 78 -18.23 -18.81 -18.87
C LEU A 78 -19.67 -19.32 -18.84
N ARG A 79 -20.53 -18.71 -18.05
CA ARG A 79 -22.00 -19.02 -18.05
C ARG A 79 -22.68 -18.71 -19.38
N GLN A 80 -22.04 -17.95 -20.27
CA GLN A 80 -22.52 -17.75 -21.64
C GLN A 80 -22.27 -18.97 -22.54
N LEU A 81 -21.39 -19.90 -22.11
CA LEU A 81 -21.13 -21.16 -22.77
C LEU A 81 -22.01 -22.27 -22.23
N PRO A 82 -22.31 -23.31 -23.02
CA PRO A 82 -22.99 -24.51 -22.52
C PRO A 82 -22.20 -25.14 -21.36
N ALA A 83 -22.93 -25.59 -20.31
CA ALA A 83 -22.33 -26.03 -19.05
C ALA A 83 -21.34 -27.22 -19.22
N GLN A 84 -21.53 -28.04 -20.25
CA GLN A 84 -20.63 -29.18 -20.55
C GLN A 84 -19.27 -28.72 -21.14
N HIS A 85 -19.13 -27.46 -21.56
CA HIS A 85 -17.91 -26.98 -22.21
C HIS A 85 -16.88 -26.38 -21.25
N TRP A 86 -17.24 -26.22 -19.98
CA TRP A 86 -16.30 -25.71 -19.00
C TRP A 86 -16.55 -26.29 -17.61
N GLN A 87 -15.48 -26.36 -16.81
CA GLN A 87 -15.54 -26.83 -15.42
C GLN A 87 -14.52 -26.08 -14.56
N TRP A 88 -14.97 -25.57 -13.42
CA TRP A 88 -14.10 -25.08 -12.34
C TRP A 88 -13.96 -26.14 -11.25
N ARG A 89 -12.74 -26.60 -11.00
CA ARG A 89 -12.38 -27.53 -9.93
C ARG A 89 -11.69 -26.76 -8.81
N GLN A 90 -12.47 -26.20 -7.90
CA GLN A 90 -11.98 -25.29 -6.85
C GLN A 90 -10.88 -25.91 -6.00
N GLN A 91 -10.99 -27.18 -5.62
CA GLN A 91 -9.96 -27.84 -4.80
C GLN A 91 -8.63 -28.01 -5.53
N LYS A 92 -8.66 -28.24 -6.84
CA LYS A 92 -7.45 -28.37 -7.68
C LYS A 92 -6.94 -27.04 -8.20
N LYS A 93 -7.74 -25.96 -8.06
CA LYS A 93 -7.48 -24.68 -8.68
C LYS A 93 -7.27 -24.80 -10.19
N GLU A 94 -8.11 -25.56 -10.84
CA GLU A 94 -8.04 -25.87 -12.27
C GLU A 94 -9.35 -25.46 -12.97
N LEU A 95 -9.24 -24.65 -14.00
CA LEU A 95 -10.33 -24.35 -14.93
C LEU A 95 -10.10 -25.10 -16.24
N THR A 96 -11.11 -25.85 -16.68
CA THR A 96 -11.10 -26.50 -17.99
C THR A 96 -12.11 -25.80 -18.90
N ILE A 97 -11.73 -25.49 -20.13
CA ILE A 97 -12.62 -25.00 -21.20
C ILE A 97 -12.37 -25.92 -22.40
N LEU A 98 -13.39 -26.65 -22.82
CA LEU A 98 -13.26 -27.77 -23.78
C LEU A 98 -12.22 -28.80 -23.29
N ASP A 99 -11.12 -28.94 -24.00
CA ASP A 99 -9.99 -29.83 -23.69
C ASP A 99 -8.76 -29.10 -23.11
N ARG A 100 -8.86 -27.79 -22.91
CA ARG A 100 -7.77 -26.89 -22.49
C ARG A 100 -7.85 -26.59 -21.00
N LYS A 101 -6.71 -26.31 -20.41
CA LYS A 101 -6.61 -26.12 -18.95
C LYS A 101 -5.94 -24.80 -18.58
N CYS A 102 -6.46 -24.18 -17.52
CA CYS A 102 -5.81 -23.09 -16.81
C CYS A 102 -5.60 -23.51 -15.35
N ASP A 103 -4.34 -23.60 -14.97
CA ASP A 103 -3.92 -23.85 -13.60
C ASP A 103 -3.77 -22.53 -12.86
N PHE A 104 -4.45 -22.39 -11.73
CA PHE A 104 -4.28 -21.28 -10.83
C PHE A 104 -3.37 -21.67 -9.67
N ARG A 105 -2.38 -20.86 -9.39
CA ARG A 105 -1.38 -21.12 -8.35
C ARG A 105 -1.17 -19.89 -7.48
N SER A 106 -0.90 -20.14 -6.22
CA SER A 106 -0.62 -19.11 -5.24
C SER A 106 0.88 -18.89 -5.11
N ALA A 107 1.30 -17.63 -5.10
CA ALA A 107 2.70 -17.25 -5.00
C ALA A 107 3.31 -17.49 -3.60
N ASP A 108 2.48 -17.74 -2.58
CA ASP A 108 2.94 -18.08 -1.23
C ASP A 108 3.59 -19.48 -1.12
N GLN A 109 3.47 -20.31 -2.18
CA GLN A 109 4.07 -21.63 -2.27
C GLN A 109 4.66 -21.87 -3.67
N PRO A 110 5.69 -21.11 -4.05
CA PRO A 110 6.24 -21.12 -5.40
C PRO A 110 6.79 -22.48 -5.83
N GLU A 111 7.31 -23.29 -4.90
CA GLU A 111 7.81 -24.65 -5.15
C GLU A 111 6.73 -25.61 -5.69
N ARG A 112 5.45 -25.31 -5.48
CA ARG A 112 4.33 -26.11 -6.01
C ARG A 112 3.97 -25.77 -7.45
N ILE A 113 4.58 -24.75 -8.01
CA ILE A 113 4.35 -24.29 -9.38
C ILE A 113 5.32 -24.98 -10.34
N GLU A 114 6.45 -25.46 -9.83
CA GLU A 114 7.54 -26.04 -10.61
C GLU A 114 7.14 -27.33 -11.36
N GLY A 115 7.84 -27.61 -12.46
CA GLY A 115 7.79 -28.89 -13.16
C GLY A 115 6.75 -29.03 -14.27
N PHE A 116 6.05 -27.93 -14.63
CA PHE A 116 5.09 -27.91 -15.74
C PHE A 116 5.48 -26.87 -16.78
N ALA A 117 5.10 -27.11 -18.04
CA ALA A 117 5.28 -26.17 -19.14
C ALA A 117 3.92 -25.61 -19.59
N TYR A 118 3.88 -24.32 -19.92
CA TYR A 118 2.66 -23.60 -20.29
C TYR A 118 2.83 -22.83 -21.60
N ASN A 119 1.72 -22.54 -22.27
CA ASN A 119 1.69 -21.75 -23.50
C ASN A 119 1.42 -20.27 -23.21
N LEU A 120 0.75 -19.98 -22.10
CA LEU A 120 0.47 -18.63 -21.60
C LEU A 120 0.70 -18.60 -20.10
N VAL A 121 1.40 -17.58 -19.61
CA VAL A 121 1.63 -17.33 -18.18
C VAL A 121 1.09 -15.94 -17.83
N VAL A 122 0.22 -15.87 -16.85
CA VAL A 122 -0.30 -14.60 -16.30
C VAL A 122 0.16 -14.47 -14.86
N LEU A 123 0.94 -13.42 -14.57
CA LEU A 123 1.33 -13.03 -13.23
C LEU A 123 0.47 -11.83 -12.82
N ASN A 124 -0.56 -12.09 -11.98
CA ASN A 124 -1.44 -11.06 -11.46
C ASN A 124 -0.91 -10.51 -10.13
N GLU A 125 -1.04 -9.21 -9.92
CA GLU A 125 -0.48 -8.47 -8.79
C GLU A 125 1.07 -8.62 -8.69
N ALA A 126 1.76 -8.47 -9.82
CA ALA A 126 3.20 -8.66 -9.97
C ALA A 126 4.04 -7.84 -8.98
N GLY A 127 3.60 -6.63 -8.62
CA GLY A 127 4.27 -5.82 -7.61
C GLY A 127 4.33 -6.48 -6.23
N ILE A 128 3.40 -7.40 -5.94
CA ILE A 128 3.36 -8.15 -4.67
C ILE A 128 4.05 -9.50 -4.82
N ILE A 129 3.66 -10.29 -5.83
CA ILE A 129 4.12 -11.69 -5.94
C ILE A 129 5.59 -11.82 -6.37
N LEU A 130 6.17 -10.77 -6.93
CA LEU A 130 7.57 -10.71 -7.35
C LEU A 130 8.45 -9.93 -6.35
N ASP A 131 8.01 -9.77 -5.11
CA ASP A 131 8.82 -9.24 -4.02
C ASP A 131 9.92 -10.24 -3.64
N ASP A 132 9.59 -11.52 -3.58
CA ASP A 132 10.57 -12.61 -3.48
C ASP A 132 11.08 -13.00 -4.89
N PRO A 133 12.40 -12.85 -5.17
CA PRO A 133 12.99 -13.24 -6.44
C PRO A 133 12.84 -14.73 -6.77
N TYR A 134 12.65 -15.59 -5.77
CA TYR A 134 12.56 -17.06 -5.97
C TYR A 134 11.48 -17.44 -6.98
N LEU A 135 10.30 -16.83 -6.87
CA LEU A 135 9.20 -17.11 -7.81
C LEU A 135 9.60 -16.88 -9.27
N TRP A 136 10.32 -15.80 -9.55
CA TRP A 136 10.75 -15.49 -10.91
C TRP A 136 11.95 -16.34 -11.33
N GLU A 137 13.04 -16.28 -10.57
CA GLU A 137 14.33 -16.84 -11.01
C GLU A 137 14.35 -18.37 -10.96
N ASN A 138 13.70 -19.00 -9.99
CA ASN A 138 13.74 -20.42 -9.78
C ASN A 138 12.51 -21.16 -10.33
N THR A 139 11.36 -20.50 -10.42
CA THR A 139 10.12 -21.13 -10.82
C THR A 139 9.68 -20.72 -12.23
N ILE A 140 9.33 -19.45 -12.45
CA ILE A 140 8.71 -19.00 -13.70
C ILE A 140 9.71 -18.96 -14.85
N ARG A 141 10.87 -18.36 -14.67
CA ARG A 141 11.87 -18.19 -15.73
C ARG A 141 12.35 -19.52 -16.33
N PRO A 142 12.66 -20.59 -15.57
CA PRO A 142 13.00 -21.88 -16.14
C PRO A 142 11.89 -22.48 -16.99
N MET A 143 10.62 -22.33 -16.58
CA MET A 143 9.46 -22.86 -17.32
C MET A 143 9.25 -22.20 -18.70
N THR A 144 9.84 -21.02 -18.92
CA THR A 144 9.75 -20.32 -20.21
C THR A 144 10.65 -20.91 -21.29
N LEU A 145 11.57 -21.81 -20.93
CA LEU A 145 12.52 -22.40 -21.88
C LEU A 145 11.87 -23.42 -22.81
N ASP A 146 10.86 -24.17 -22.33
CA ASP A 146 10.27 -25.28 -23.07
C ASP A 146 9.38 -24.81 -24.24
N PHE A 147 8.36 -24.00 -23.94
CA PHE A 147 7.36 -23.57 -24.94
C PHE A 147 7.47 -22.10 -25.33
N LYS A 148 8.40 -21.34 -24.73
CA LYS A 148 8.51 -19.89 -24.92
C LYS A 148 7.12 -19.23 -24.83
N PRO A 149 6.43 -19.35 -23.68
CA PRO A 149 5.05 -18.92 -23.51
C PRO A 149 4.91 -17.42 -23.76
N GLU A 150 3.72 -17.03 -24.17
CA GLU A 150 3.30 -15.65 -23.99
C GLU A 150 3.20 -15.35 -22.49
N GLN A 151 3.68 -14.19 -22.06
CA GLN A 151 3.69 -13.80 -20.65
C GLN A 151 3.04 -12.43 -20.47
N ILE A 152 2.13 -12.35 -19.51
CA ILE A 152 1.48 -11.09 -19.11
C ILE A 152 1.75 -10.88 -17.64
N ILE A 153 2.61 -9.92 -17.34
CA ILE A 153 3.14 -9.65 -16.00
C ILE A 153 2.66 -8.28 -15.58
N GLY A 154 1.73 -8.18 -14.64
CA GLY A 154 1.21 -6.87 -14.30
C GLY A 154 0.71 -6.71 -12.88
N GLY A 155 0.76 -5.47 -12.41
CA GLY A 155 0.35 -5.11 -11.07
C GLY A 155 0.52 -3.63 -10.79
N THR A 156 0.10 -3.22 -9.60
CA THR A 156 0.50 -1.92 -9.04
C THR A 156 1.95 -2.05 -8.55
N PRO A 157 2.86 -1.13 -8.95
CA PRO A 157 4.24 -1.15 -8.49
C PRO A 157 4.38 -1.16 -6.97
N LYS A 158 5.36 -1.92 -6.46
CA LYS A 158 5.69 -2.03 -5.04
C LYS A 158 7.21 -2.06 -4.90
N GLY A 159 7.85 -0.88 -4.90
CA GLY A 159 9.31 -0.78 -4.81
C GLY A 159 10.08 -1.24 -6.04
N LYS A 160 11.40 -1.34 -5.87
CA LYS A 160 12.35 -1.78 -6.90
C LYS A 160 12.63 -3.28 -6.75
N ASN A 161 11.60 -4.10 -6.86
CA ASN A 161 11.69 -5.56 -6.84
C ASN A 161 11.86 -6.14 -8.26
N VAL A 162 11.75 -7.46 -8.41
CA VAL A 162 11.86 -8.14 -9.72
C VAL A 162 10.90 -7.56 -10.77
N PHE A 163 9.69 -7.12 -10.37
CA PHE A 163 8.75 -6.49 -11.30
C PHE A 163 9.31 -5.18 -11.90
N PHE A 164 10.03 -4.38 -11.10
CA PHE A 164 10.75 -3.20 -11.59
C PHE A 164 11.85 -3.59 -12.59
N ASP A 165 12.63 -4.63 -12.30
CA ASP A 165 13.69 -5.10 -13.19
C ASP A 165 13.13 -5.57 -14.53
N LEU A 166 11.99 -6.29 -14.51
CA LEU A 166 11.31 -6.73 -15.73
C LEU A 166 10.75 -5.54 -16.52
N ALA A 167 10.19 -4.53 -15.84
CA ALA A 167 9.72 -3.31 -16.46
C ALA A 167 10.88 -2.52 -17.11
N THR A 168 12.02 -2.45 -16.46
CA THR A 168 13.23 -1.82 -16.99
C THR A 168 13.74 -2.55 -18.24
N LYS A 169 13.82 -3.88 -18.20
CA LYS A 169 14.20 -4.72 -19.35
C LYS A 169 13.25 -4.53 -20.53
N ALA A 170 11.94 -4.47 -20.27
CA ALA A 170 10.91 -4.29 -21.32
C ALA A 170 10.96 -2.88 -21.97
N GLN A 171 11.60 -1.91 -21.32
CA GLN A 171 11.83 -0.57 -21.86
C GLN A 171 13.16 -0.45 -22.61
N ASP A 172 14.10 -1.37 -22.42
CA ASP A 172 15.41 -1.34 -23.08
C ASP A 172 15.28 -1.78 -24.52
N ARG A 173 15.13 -0.80 -25.43
CA ARG A 173 15.03 -1.02 -26.89
C ARG A 173 16.37 -1.32 -27.54
N GLN A 174 17.49 -1.20 -26.82
CA GLN A 174 18.83 -1.44 -27.37
C GLN A 174 19.27 -2.89 -27.17
N ASP A 175 18.74 -3.58 -26.17
CA ASP A 175 19.07 -4.97 -25.91
C ASP A 175 18.20 -5.92 -26.74
N ALA A 176 18.81 -6.56 -27.74
CA ALA A 176 18.13 -7.50 -28.63
C ALA A 176 17.49 -8.70 -27.91
N ARG A 177 17.92 -9.01 -26.69
CA ARG A 177 17.33 -10.09 -25.86
C ARG A 177 15.89 -9.82 -25.47
N TYR A 178 15.50 -8.55 -25.44
CA TYR A 178 14.16 -8.09 -25.04
C TYR A 178 13.36 -7.47 -26.20
N ALA A 179 13.76 -7.75 -27.44
CA ALA A 179 13.11 -7.21 -28.65
C ALA A 179 11.63 -7.59 -28.78
N ASP A 180 11.22 -8.74 -28.22
CA ASP A 180 9.86 -9.24 -28.17
C ASP A 180 9.13 -8.92 -26.86
N TRP A 181 9.69 -8.02 -26.04
CA TRP A 181 9.10 -7.51 -24.80
C TRP A 181 8.47 -6.14 -25.05
N GLU A 182 7.37 -5.86 -24.33
CA GLU A 182 6.74 -4.54 -24.35
C GLU A 182 6.33 -4.10 -22.94
N TYR A 183 6.61 -2.85 -22.63
CA TYR A 183 6.22 -2.21 -21.38
C TYR A 183 4.99 -1.35 -21.60
N PHE A 184 4.03 -1.50 -20.71
CA PHE A 184 2.82 -0.68 -20.64
C PHE A 184 2.72 0.00 -19.29
N HIS A 185 2.37 1.27 -19.33
CA HIS A 185 2.08 2.04 -18.14
C HIS A 185 0.69 2.66 -18.24
N PHE A 186 -0.10 2.47 -17.19
CA PHE A 186 -1.46 3.00 -17.08
C PHE A 186 -1.73 3.52 -15.67
N THR A 187 -2.59 4.52 -15.60
CA THR A 187 -3.08 5.10 -14.36
C THR A 187 -4.48 4.57 -14.02
N SER A 188 -5.00 4.91 -12.86
CA SER A 188 -6.40 4.65 -12.52
C SER A 188 -7.37 5.40 -13.44
N TYR A 189 -6.94 6.56 -14.00
CA TYR A 189 -7.74 7.39 -14.91
C TYR A 189 -7.95 6.76 -16.30
N ASP A 190 -7.15 5.75 -16.65
CA ASP A 190 -7.29 5.04 -17.94
C ASP A 190 -8.45 4.03 -17.94
N ASN A 191 -9.12 3.82 -16.81
CA ASN A 191 -10.34 3.03 -16.75
C ASN A 191 -11.56 3.91 -17.08
N PRO A 192 -12.22 3.73 -18.24
CA PRO A 192 -13.35 4.55 -18.65
C PRO A 192 -14.64 4.29 -17.87
N TYR A 193 -14.68 3.23 -17.06
CA TYR A 193 -15.87 2.85 -16.28
C TYR A 193 -15.90 3.47 -14.88
N ILE A 194 -14.88 4.25 -14.51
CA ILE A 194 -14.82 4.96 -13.24
C ILE A 194 -14.83 6.45 -13.52
N ASP A 195 -15.66 7.18 -12.78
CA ASP A 195 -15.70 8.63 -12.87
C ASP A 195 -14.34 9.24 -12.48
N LYS A 196 -13.78 10.04 -13.36
CA LYS A 196 -12.51 10.71 -13.13
C LYS A 196 -12.55 11.69 -11.96
N ALA A 197 -13.70 12.30 -11.69
CA ALA A 197 -13.88 13.17 -10.55
C ALA A 197 -13.79 12.40 -9.22
N GLU A 198 -14.33 11.18 -9.17
CA GLU A 198 -14.21 10.32 -7.98
C GLU A 198 -12.75 9.85 -7.76
N ILE A 199 -12.01 9.55 -8.85
CA ILE A 199 -10.59 9.23 -8.75
C ILE A 199 -9.80 10.46 -8.26
N ALA A 200 -10.09 11.64 -8.79
CA ALA A 200 -9.42 12.88 -8.41
C ALA A 200 -9.65 13.20 -6.93
N LYS A 201 -10.89 13.08 -6.45
CA LYS A 201 -11.25 13.26 -5.05
C LYS A 201 -10.49 12.28 -4.13
N LEU A 202 -10.44 10.99 -4.52
CA LEU A 202 -9.66 9.99 -3.79
C LEU A 202 -8.16 10.35 -3.79
N ALA A 203 -7.65 10.86 -4.90
CA ALA A 203 -6.24 11.22 -5.06
C ALA A 203 -5.86 12.45 -4.20
N GLU A 204 -6.77 13.40 -3.98
CA GLU A 204 -6.58 14.57 -3.09
C GLU A 204 -6.41 14.17 -1.62
N ASP A 205 -7.04 13.06 -1.20
CA ASP A 205 -6.97 12.52 0.16
C ASP A 205 -5.70 11.65 0.38
N LEU A 206 -4.87 11.45 -0.64
CA LEU A 206 -3.66 10.62 -0.57
C LEU A 206 -2.39 11.48 -0.60
N PRO A 207 -1.40 11.20 0.26
CA PRO A 207 -0.07 11.77 0.13
C PRO A 207 0.51 11.52 -1.27
N GLU A 208 1.32 12.45 -1.77
CA GLU A 208 1.84 12.38 -3.14
C GLU A 208 2.53 11.06 -3.46
N LEU A 209 3.36 10.52 -2.55
CA LEU A 209 4.01 9.23 -2.75
C LEU A 209 3.00 8.10 -2.94
N VAL A 210 1.96 8.05 -2.10
CA VAL A 210 0.91 7.04 -2.17
C VAL A 210 0.09 7.21 -3.46
N ARG A 211 -0.24 8.45 -3.81
CA ARG A 211 -0.95 8.77 -5.06
C ARG A 211 -0.17 8.31 -6.29
N ARG A 212 1.12 8.64 -6.37
CA ARG A 212 1.99 8.24 -7.48
C ARG A 212 2.04 6.72 -7.63
N GLN A 213 2.16 5.98 -6.53
CA GLN A 213 2.16 4.53 -6.56
C GLN A 213 0.79 3.93 -6.89
N GLU A 214 -0.26 4.33 -6.15
CA GLU A 214 -1.55 3.64 -6.15
C GLU A 214 -2.48 4.12 -7.28
N ILE A 215 -2.42 5.40 -7.64
CA ILE A 215 -3.28 5.99 -8.68
C ILE A 215 -2.53 6.08 -10.01
N GLU A 216 -1.29 6.57 -10.00
CA GLU A 216 -0.51 6.81 -11.20
C GLU A 216 0.27 5.57 -11.66
N GLY A 217 0.41 4.54 -10.80
CA GLY A 217 1.05 3.27 -11.17
C GLY A 217 2.57 3.40 -11.39
N GLU A 218 3.20 4.35 -10.69
CA GLU A 218 4.64 4.60 -10.81
C GLU A 218 5.46 3.71 -9.87
N PHE A 219 6.67 3.34 -10.33
CA PHE A 219 7.69 2.80 -9.46
C PHE A 219 8.35 3.94 -8.69
N LEU A 220 8.29 3.89 -7.36
CA LEU A 220 8.91 4.91 -6.50
C LEU A 220 10.38 4.61 -6.25
N ASP A 221 11.15 5.68 -6.02
CA ASP A 221 12.53 5.60 -5.57
C ASP A 221 12.58 5.79 -4.04
N ASP A 222 13.31 4.91 -3.34
CA ASP A 222 13.48 4.96 -1.88
C ASP A 222 14.26 6.21 -1.41
N ALA A 223 14.90 6.93 -2.35
CA ALA A 223 15.64 8.16 -2.04
C ALA A 223 14.77 9.39 -1.74
N THR A 224 13.46 9.29 -1.88
CA THR A 224 12.54 10.40 -1.59
C THR A 224 12.17 10.41 -0.10
N GLY A 225 12.50 11.48 0.62
CA GLY A 225 12.09 11.65 2.03
C GLY A 225 10.57 11.56 2.20
N VAL A 226 10.12 11.07 3.37
CA VAL A 226 8.69 10.86 3.65
C VAL A 226 7.92 12.18 3.73
N PHE A 227 8.52 13.21 4.35
CA PHE A 227 7.82 14.47 4.60
C PHE A 227 8.26 15.56 3.62
N ARG A 228 7.33 16.02 2.78
CA ARG A 228 7.54 17.17 1.90
C ARG A 228 7.33 18.48 2.65
N ASN A 229 7.92 19.56 2.14
CA ASN A 229 7.82 20.90 2.74
C ASN A 229 8.31 20.99 4.19
N LEU A 230 9.06 19.99 4.67
CA LEU A 230 9.53 19.91 6.05
C LEU A 230 10.36 21.13 6.45
N ASP A 231 11.33 21.54 5.62
CA ASP A 231 12.16 22.71 5.91
C ASP A 231 11.36 24.02 5.97
N ALA A 232 10.22 24.08 5.26
CA ALA A 232 9.31 25.21 5.33
C ALA A 232 8.48 25.25 6.62
N ALA A 233 8.33 24.13 7.31
CA ALA A 233 7.60 24.02 8.57
C ALA A 233 8.48 24.27 9.80
N ILE A 234 9.76 23.86 9.75
CA ILE A 234 10.69 23.95 10.89
C ILE A 234 11.06 25.41 11.17
N GLY A 235 11.05 25.79 12.46
CA GLY A 235 11.41 27.13 12.91
C GLY A 235 10.33 28.19 12.66
N ARG A 236 9.12 27.78 12.24
CA ARG A 236 7.98 28.71 12.06
C ARG A 236 7.16 28.90 13.32
N SER A 237 7.46 28.18 14.39
CA SER A 237 6.82 28.33 15.69
C SER A 237 7.84 28.61 16.79
N VAL A 238 7.38 29.11 17.89
CA VAL A 238 8.14 29.33 19.11
C VAL A 238 7.43 28.64 20.28
N GLU A 239 8.19 28.28 21.32
CA GLU A 239 7.59 27.72 22.55
C GLU A 239 6.74 28.76 23.23
N GLU A 240 5.48 28.47 23.48
CA GLU A 240 4.51 29.34 24.09
C GLU A 240 3.79 28.65 25.25
N GLY A 241 3.50 29.42 26.32
CA GLY A 241 2.63 28.91 27.39
C GLY A 241 1.17 28.83 26.95
N PRO A 242 0.32 28.18 27.77
CA PRO A 242 -1.10 28.04 27.47
C PRO A 242 -1.79 29.39 27.38
N GLN A 243 -2.67 29.54 26.40
CA GLN A 243 -3.49 30.76 26.18
C GLN A 243 -4.97 30.43 26.40
N GLU A 244 -5.72 31.39 26.91
CA GLU A 244 -7.16 31.25 27.08
C GLU A 244 -7.86 31.06 25.73
N GLN A 245 -8.87 30.18 25.68
CA GLN A 245 -9.69 29.87 24.51
C GLN A 245 -8.95 29.19 23.34
N VAL A 246 -7.70 28.73 23.53
CA VAL A 246 -6.98 27.94 22.54
C VAL A 246 -7.14 26.44 22.87
N GLU A 247 -7.53 25.67 21.88
CA GLU A 247 -7.55 24.20 21.99
C GLU A 247 -6.16 23.63 21.72
N TYR A 248 -5.70 22.72 22.58
CA TYR A 248 -4.39 22.06 22.47
C TYR A 248 -4.51 20.55 22.36
N PHE A 249 -3.62 19.97 21.57
CA PHE A 249 -3.55 18.54 21.27
C PHE A 249 -2.15 18.03 21.55
N MET A 250 -2.05 17.08 22.47
CA MET A 250 -0.77 16.50 22.87
C MET A 250 -0.64 15.07 22.37
N GLY A 251 0.42 14.80 21.62
CA GLY A 251 0.85 13.45 21.27
C GLY A 251 1.94 12.98 22.19
N VAL A 252 1.84 11.76 22.68
CA VAL A 252 2.83 11.16 23.59
C VAL A 252 3.25 9.81 23.05
N ASP A 253 4.52 9.70 22.73
CA ASP A 253 5.18 8.42 22.44
C ASP A 253 5.95 7.96 23.69
N LEU A 254 5.70 6.74 24.14
CA LEU A 254 6.17 6.23 25.46
C LEU A 254 7.33 5.27 25.31
N ALA A 255 8.45 5.53 26.01
CA ALA A 255 9.56 4.60 26.09
C ALA A 255 10.15 4.45 27.51
N LYS A 256 10.72 3.28 27.81
CA LYS A 256 11.22 2.99 29.14
C LYS A 256 12.75 2.95 29.27
N HIS A 257 13.45 2.26 28.38
CA HIS A 257 14.85 1.90 28.63
C HIS A 257 15.84 2.35 27.55
N VAL A 258 15.49 2.22 26.27
CA VAL A 258 16.39 2.47 25.14
C VAL A 258 15.97 3.72 24.38
N ASP A 259 14.68 3.88 24.15
CA ASP A 259 14.08 4.98 23.40
C ASP A 259 13.69 6.14 24.32
N PHE A 260 13.15 7.20 23.76
CA PHE A 260 12.78 8.40 24.48
C PHE A 260 11.26 8.56 24.56
N THR A 261 10.77 8.90 25.76
CA THR A 261 9.40 9.41 25.83
C THR A 261 9.39 10.84 25.30
N VAL A 262 8.58 11.06 24.29
CA VAL A 262 8.44 12.37 23.63
C VAL A 262 7.01 12.86 23.76
N MET A 263 6.87 14.15 24.10
CA MET A 263 5.60 14.87 24.17
C MET A 263 5.67 16.03 23.17
N VAL A 264 4.71 16.09 22.26
CA VAL A 264 4.53 17.18 21.31
C VAL A 264 3.18 17.83 21.55
N MET A 265 3.15 19.16 21.67
CA MET A 265 1.93 19.94 21.84
C MET A 265 1.68 20.79 20.59
N LEU A 266 0.54 20.58 19.95
CA LEU A 266 0.04 21.42 18.87
C LEU A 266 -1.17 22.23 19.33
N ASP A 267 -1.32 23.46 18.83
CA ASP A 267 -2.59 24.17 18.88
C ASP A 267 -3.54 23.72 17.75
N LYS A 268 -4.76 24.25 17.76
CA LYS A 268 -5.78 23.93 16.74
C LYS A 268 -5.35 24.26 15.30
N ASP A 269 -4.46 25.24 15.14
CA ASP A 269 -3.98 25.72 13.84
C ASP A 269 -2.72 24.99 13.36
N GLY A 270 -2.24 24.00 14.14
CA GLY A 270 -1.09 23.15 13.81
C GLY A 270 0.27 23.78 14.17
N ARG A 271 0.28 24.81 15.02
CA ARG A 271 1.52 25.36 15.55
C ARG A 271 1.99 24.52 16.74
N GLN A 272 3.24 24.10 16.71
CA GLN A 272 3.87 23.41 17.83
C GLN A 272 4.26 24.43 18.90
N VAL A 273 3.62 24.36 20.07
CA VAL A 273 3.81 25.33 21.16
C VAL A 273 4.61 24.78 22.33
N ASN A 274 4.76 23.47 22.42
CA ASN A 274 5.61 22.82 23.43
C ASN A 274 6.17 21.50 22.92
N TRP A 275 7.36 21.15 23.42
CA TRP A 275 8.05 19.91 23.12
C TRP A 275 8.87 19.46 24.33
N LYS A 276 8.81 18.17 24.64
CA LYS A 276 9.60 17.57 25.70
C LYS A 276 10.10 16.19 25.24
N ARG A 277 11.37 15.93 25.51
CA ARG A 277 12.00 14.63 25.25
C ARG A 277 12.74 14.18 26.50
N ILE A 278 12.36 13.03 27.04
CA ILE A 278 12.92 12.51 28.29
C ILE A 278 13.38 11.07 28.11
N ASN A 279 14.40 10.68 28.86
CA ASN A 279 14.95 9.33 28.82
C ASN A 279 15.37 8.89 30.23
N LYS A 280 15.37 7.58 30.50
CA LYS A 280 15.86 6.94 31.73
C LYS A 280 15.20 7.46 33.02
N LEU A 281 13.94 7.85 32.94
CA LEU A 281 13.14 8.26 34.08
C LEU A 281 12.14 7.14 34.46
N ASP A 282 11.84 7.01 35.73
CA ASP A 282 10.86 6.06 36.23
C ASP A 282 9.45 6.40 35.78
N TRP A 283 8.62 5.38 35.58
CA TRP A 283 7.23 5.56 35.16
C TRP A 283 6.39 6.51 36.04
N PRO A 284 6.50 6.48 37.38
CA PRO A 284 5.79 7.44 38.23
C PRO A 284 6.13 8.89 37.88
N TYR A 285 7.40 9.20 37.65
CA TYR A 285 7.84 10.53 37.27
C TYR A 285 7.36 10.92 35.89
N GLN A 286 7.51 10.03 34.91
CA GLN A 286 7.04 10.27 33.55
C GLN A 286 5.53 10.55 33.53
N LYS A 287 4.71 9.74 34.21
CA LYS A 287 3.26 9.94 34.32
C LYS A 287 2.91 11.30 34.93
N THR A 288 3.62 11.69 35.99
CA THR A 288 3.42 12.98 36.64
C THR A 288 3.74 14.14 35.69
N LEU A 289 4.85 14.06 34.95
CA LEU A 289 5.25 15.10 34.00
C LEU A 289 4.26 15.21 32.84
N ILE A 290 3.81 14.09 32.27
CA ILE A 290 2.78 14.04 31.23
C ILE A 290 1.51 14.73 31.74
N ALA A 291 1.06 14.37 32.95
CA ALA A 291 -0.12 14.96 33.55
C ALA A 291 0.01 16.46 33.82
N GLN A 292 1.18 16.90 34.28
CA GLN A 292 1.45 18.33 34.51
C GLN A 292 1.38 19.13 33.21
N VAL A 293 2.04 18.66 32.14
CA VAL A 293 2.02 19.35 30.85
C VAL A 293 0.61 19.35 30.26
N ALA A 294 -0.07 18.20 30.27
CA ALA A 294 -1.43 18.09 29.73
C ALA A 294 -2.42 19.00 30.45
N ASN A 295 -2.38 19.03 31.79
CA ASN A 295 -3.26 19.87 32.59
C ASN A 295 -2.97 21.37 32.43
N ALA A 296 -1.69 21.75 32.33
CA ALA A 296 -1.32 23.17 32.13
C ALA A 296 -1.94 23.76 30.86
N TYR A 297 -2.01 22.97 29.78
CA TYR A 297 -2.59 23.40 28.49
C TYR A 297 -4.07 22.96 28.32
N HIS A 298 -4.67 22.26 29.28
CA HIS A 298 -6.00 21.64 29.14
C HIS A 298 -6.10 20.81 27.86
N ALA A 299 -5.04 20.08 27.53
CA ALA A 299 -4.87 19.44 26.25
C ALA A 299 -5.71 18.15 26.11
N SER A 300 -6.16 17.89 24.88
CA SER A 300 -6.59 16.54 24.47
C SER A 300 -5.38 15.71 24.15
N VAL A 301 -5.21 14.59 24.85
CA VAL A 301 -3.99 13.75 24.80
C VAL A 301 -4.25 12.48 23.99
N LEU A 302 -3.39 12.19 23.03
CA LEU A 302 -3.32 10.90 22.36
C LEU A 302 -1.99 10.24 22.70
N VAL A 303 -2.03 9.07 23.32
CA VAL A 303 -0.83 8.36 23.80
C VAL A 303 -0.71 7.00 23.16
N ASP A 304 0.54 6.59 22.83
CA ASP A 304 0.80 5.20 22.45
C ASP A 304 0.42 4.27 23.61
N SER A 305 -0.54 3.39 23.37
CA SER A 305 -1.00 2.36 24.32
C SER A 305 -0.63 0.95 23.87
N THR A 306 0.41 0.80 23.03
CA THR A 306 0.85 -0.50 22.53
C THR A 306 1.75 -1.19 23.60
N GLY A 307 1.47 -2.46 23.90
CA GLY A 307 2.29 -3.25 24.82
C GLY A 307 2.38 -2.65 26.23
N VAL A 308 3.55 -2.13 26.61
CA VAL A 308 3.78 -1.50 27.94
C VAL A 308 3.01 -0.19 28.12
N GLY A 309 2.50 0.40 27.05
CA GLY A 309 1.68 1.62 27.09
C GLY A 309 0.30 1.41 27.70
N ASP A 310 -0.29 0.22 27.59
CA ASP A 310 -1.64 -0.07 28.12
C ASP A 310 -1.77 0.18 29.64
N PRO A 311 -0.88 -0.36 30.53
CA PRO A 311 -0.93 -0.07 31.96
C PRO A 311 -0.68 1.42 32.29
N ILE A 312 0.22 2.08 31.54
CA ILE A 312 0.55 3.48 31.74
C ILE A 312 -0.64 4.37 31.36
N TYR A 313 -1.28 4.08 30.23
CA TYR A 313 -2.50 4.73 29.83
C TYR A 313 -3.61 4.59 30.86
N ALA A 314 -3.81 3.40 31.42
CA ALA A 314 -4.79 3.17 32.47
C ALA A 314 -4.50 4.00 33.73
N ASP A 315 -3.21 4.19 34.08
CA ASP A 315 -2.83 5.05 35.19
C ASP A 315 -3.00 6.54 34.87
N LEU A 316 -2.64 6.99 33.67
CA LEU A 316 -2.82 8.38 33.23
C LEU A 316 -4.28 8.80 33.25
N ARG A 317 -5.22 7.91 32.93
CA ARG A 317 -6.66 8.19 33.06
C ARG A 317 -7.07 8.54 34.48
N LYS A 318 -6.42 7.99 35.52
CA LYS A 318 -6.70 8.30 36.92
C LYS A 318 -6.34 9.73 37.34
N PHE A 319 -5.49 10.40 36.53
CA PHE A 319 -5.17 11.83 36.76
C PHE A 319 -6.26 12.79 36.24
N GLY A 320 -7.38 12.27 35.70
CA GLY A 320 -8.47 13.09 35.21
C GLY A 320 -8.18 13.81 33.89
N LEU A 321 -7.20 13.33 33.11
CA LEU A 321 -6.81 13.89 31.82
C LEU A 321 -7.85 13.53 30.75
N ASN A 322 -8.04 14.45 29.79
CA ASN A 322 -8.72 14.15 28.54
C ASN A 322 -7.77 13.35 27.64
N ILE A 323 -7.70 12.02 27.84
CA ILE A 323 -6.70 11.14 27.22
C ILE A 323 -7.34 9.94 26.53
N VAL A 324 -6.83 9.62 25.34
CA VAL A 324 -7.20 8.43 24.55
C VAL A 324 -5.93 7.64 24.22
N GLY A 325 -6.02 6.31 24.35
CA GLY A 325 -4.94 5.39 23.96
C GLY A 325 -5.02 5.05 22.47
N TYR A 326 -3.90 5.11 21.78
CA TYR A 326 -3.76 4.73 20.37
C TYR A 326 -2.92 3.46 20.26
N LYS A 327 -3.49 2.38 19.69
CA LYS A 327 -2.76 1.11 19.52
C LYS A 327 -2.13 1.06 18.14
N PHE A 328 -0.81 0.91 18.10
CA PHE A 328 -0.08 0.73 16.86
C PHE A 328 -0.26 -0.68 16.31
N THR A 329 -0.78 -0.74 15.10
CA THR A 329 -0.73 -1.86 14.17
C THR A 329 -0.05 -1.37 12.90
N HIS A 330 0.29 -2.26 11.99
CA HIS A 330 0.84 -1.85 10.69
C HIS A 330 -0.08 -0.84 9.98
N GLU A 331 -1.39 -1.11 9.97
CA GLU A 331 -2.38 -0.24 9.31
C GLU A 331 -2.58 1.09 10.03
N SER A 332 -2.72 1.08 11.37
CA SER A 332 -2.94 2.31 12.13
C SER A 332 -1.69 3.22 12.14
N LYS A 333 -0.48 2.66 12.19
CA LYS A 333 0.78 3.43 12.04
C LYS A 333 0.85 4.08 10.65
N LYS A 334 0.49 3.33 9.61
CA LYS A 334 0.44 3.83 8.24
C LYS A 334 -0.51 5.02 8.11
N GLN A 335 -1.75 4.88 8.59
CA GLN A 335 -2.76 5.97 8.56
C GLN A 335 -2.28 7.21 9.31
N LEU A 336 -1.66 7.02 10.47
CA LEU A 336 -1.12 8.09 11.30
C LEU A 336 -0.03 8.90 10.56
N ILE A 337 0.91 8.20 9.92
CA ILE A 337 1.99 8.84 9.17
C ILE A 337 1.47 9.49 7.88
N GLU A 338 0.56 8.86 7.17
CA GLU A 338 -0.05 9.45 5.96
C GLU A 338 -0.83 10.74 6.27
N ALA A 339 -1.53 10.79 7.40
CA ALA A 339 -2.17 12.03 7.85
C ALA A 339 -1.16 13.13 8.20
N LEU A 340 0.01 12.77 8.77
CA LEU A 340 1.09 13.72 9.04
C LEU A 340 1.73 14.22 7.73
N MET A 341 1.95 13.34 6.75
CA MET A 341 2.46 13.70 5.42
C MET A 341 1.56 14.74 4.76
N LEU A 342 0.25 14.50 4.72
CA LEU A 342 -0.73 15.44 4.17
C LEU A 342 -0.68 16.80 4.87
N SER A 343 -0.53 16.82 6.19
CA SER A 343 -0.43 18.09 6.93
C SER A 343 0.83 18.88 6.57
N PHE A 344 1.95 18.21 6.29
CA PHE A 344 3.15 18.88 5.75
C PHE A 344 2.95 19.35 4.30
N GLU A 345 2.36 18.51 3.44
CA GLU A 345 2.11 18.85 2.04
C GLU A 345 1.19 20.07 1.90
N HIS A 346 0.18 20.17 2.75
CA HIS A 346 -0.77 21.29 2.77
C HIS A 346 -0.24 22.52 3.52
N GLY A 347 0.95 22.46 4.15
CA GLY A 347 1.52 23.55 4.91
C GLY A 347 0.74 23.89 6.19
N GLU A 348 0.05 22.92 6.77
CA GLU A 348 -0.77 23.07 7.97
C GLU A 348 0.05 23.07 9.27
N LEU A 349 1.35 22.78 9.21
CA LEU A 349 2.19 22.65 10.39
C LEU A 349 3.24 23.76 10.47
N ALA A 350 3.43 24.26 11.67
CA ALA A 350 4.53 25.16 12.02
C ALA A 350 5.24 24.59 13.26
N LEU A 351 6.49 24.17 13.09
CA LEU A 351 7.24 23.44 14.11
C LEU A 351 8.28 24.34 14.80
N LEU A 352 8.65 23.96 16.02
CA LEU A 352 9.78 24.53 16.74
C LEU A 352 11.10 24.22 16.02
N ALA A 353 12.11 25.05 16.25
CA ALA A 353 13.46 24.84 15.70
C ALA A 353 14.25 23.85 16.57
N GLU A 354 13.69 22.65 16.80
CA GLU A 354 14.32 21.60 17.62
C GLU A 354 15.19 20.69 16.74
N PRO A 355 16.54 20.71 16.87
CA PRO A 355 17.44 19.99 15.97
C PRO A 355 17.21 18.47 15.98
N ILE A 356 16.89 17.89 17.14
CA ILE A 356 16.67 16.44 17.27
C ILE A 356 15.41 16.04 16.50
N GLN A 357 14.29 16.73 16.73
CA GLN A 357 13.05 16.49 16.03
C GLN A 357 13.20 16.68 14.51
N ALA A 358 13.86 17.77 14.11
CA ALA A 358 14.12 18.04 12.70
C ALA A 358 14.94 16.94 12.03
N ASN A 359 15.95 16.41 12.72
CA ASN A 359 16.78 15.33 12.21
C ASN A 359 16.01 14.02 12.11
N GLU A 360 15.22 13.64 13.12
CA GLU A 360 14.39 12.42 13.06
C GLU A 360 13.37 12.51 11.90
N LEU A 361 12.71 13.65 11.70
CA LEU A 361 11.79 13.87 10.58
C LEU A 361 12.49 13.77 9.21
N LYS A 362 13.71 14.32 9.08
CA LYS A 362 14.50 14.25 7.83
C LYS A 362 14.98 12.84 7.51
N MET A 363 15.31 12.06 8.54
CA MET A 363 15.82 10.70 8.38
C MET A 363 14.73 9.64 8.29
N PHE A 364 13.49 10.00 8.63
CA PHE A 364 12.37 9.06 8.60
C PHE A 364 12.11 8.58 7.19
N GLY A 365 12.12 7.26 7.02
CA GLY A 365 12.09 6.61 5.74
C GLY A 365 10.83 5.75 5.54
N PHE A 366 10.78 5.11 4.40
CA PHE A 366 9.79 4.09 4.11
C PHE A 366 10.45 2.92 3.38
N GLU A 367 9.91 1.74 3.59
CA GLU A 367 10.18 0.55 2.81
C GLU A 367 8.91 0.14 2.07
N ILE A 368 9.04 -0.21 0.82
CA ILE A 368 7.94 -0.74 0.05
C ILE A 368 8.03 -2.25 0.09
N THR A 369 7.06 -2.88 0.74
CA THR A 369 6.96 -4.33 0.89
C THR A 369 5.82 -4.89 0.04
N GLY A 370 5.79 -6.19 -0.15
CA GLY A 370 4.67 -6.86 -0.83
C GLY A 370 3.30 -6.57 -0.22
N SER A 371 3.24 -6.28 1.08
CA SER A 371 2.00 -5.89 1.79
C SER A 371 1.68 -4.39 1.72
N GLY A 372 2.60 -3.55 1.25
CA GLY A 372 2.44 -2.10 1.13
C GLY A 372 3.61 -1.29 1.65
N ILE A 373 3.40 -0.01 1.90
CA ILE A 373 4.41 0.89 2.43
C ILE A 373 4.50 0.71 3.95
N LYS A 374 5.72 0.48 4.44
CA LYS A 374 6.06 0.45 5.87
C LYS A 374 6.92 1.69 6.17
N TYR A 375 6.48 2.49 7.11
CA TYR A 375 7.18 3.69 7.56
C TYR A 375 7.99 3.40 8.83
N SER A 376 9.26 3.77 8.85
CA SER A 376 10.15 3.59 10.01
C SER A 376 11.38 4.49 9.93
N ALA A 377 12.03 4.71 11.07
CA ALA A 377 13.39 5.22 11.07
C ALA A 377 14.36 4.17 10.48
N PRO A 378 15.50 4.58 9.90
CA PRO A 378 16.58 3.67 9.54
C PRO A 378 17.11 2.88 10.73
N GLU A 379 17.70 1.72 10.46
CA GLU A 379 18.26 0.86 11.52
C GLU A 379 19.25 1.64 12.43
N GLY A 380 19.06 1.50 13.75
CA GLY A 380 19.85 2.20 14.78
C GLY A 380 19.50 3.68 14.97
N LYS A 381 18.40 4.16 14.38
CA LYS A 381 17.86 5.51 14.58
C LYS A 381 16.50 5.47 15.29
N HIS A 382 16.11 6.62 15.84
CA HIS A 382 14.87 6.79 16.60
C HIS A 382 13.80 7.47 15.74
N ASP A 383 12.53 7.16 15.99
CA ASP A 383 11.36 7.81 15.39
C ASP A 383 10.38 8.38 16.45
N ASP A 384 10.82 8.48 17.70
CA ASP A 384 10.00 8.89 18.84
C ASP A 384 9.38 10.29 18.64
N CYS A 385 10.17 11.24 18.12
CA CYS A 385 9.66 12.60 17.82
C CYS A 385 8.65 12.58 16.66
N VAL A 386 8.88 11.74 15.66
CA VAL A 386 7.97 11.59 14.53
C VAL A 386 6.63 11.02 15.01
N MET A 387 6.68 9.97 15.84
CA MET A 387 5.48 9.32 16.36
C MET A 387 4.68 10.23 17.29
N ALA A 388 5.36 10.95 18.20
CA ALA A 388 4.69 11.92 19.06
C ALA A 388 4.02 13.06 18.27
N LEU A 389 4.70 13.62 17.26
CA LEU A 389 4.14 14.64 16.37
C LEU A 389 2.94 14.10 15.58
N ALA A 390 3.04 12.87 15.07
CA ALA A 390 1.97 12.24 14.32
C ALA A 390 0.73 12.02 15.19
N LEU A 391 0.91 11.57 16.45
CA LEU A 391 -0.18 11.46 17.43
C LEU A 391 -0.83 12.80 17.74
N ALA A 392 -0.05 13.87 17.96
CA ALA A 392 -0.58 15.21 18.19
C ALA A 392 -1.41 15.72 16.99
N ASN A 393 -0.88 15.55 15.78
CA ASN A 393 -1.57 15.95 14.56
C ASN A 393 -2.86 15.13 14.32
N TRP A 394 -2.85 13.84 14.61
CA TRP A 394 -4.03 12.99 14.52
C TRP A 394 -5.10 13.43 15.51
N ALA A 395 -4.73 13.66 16.77
CA ALA A 395 -5.65 14.17 17.79
C ALA A 395 -6.31 15.50 17.35
N ARG A 396 -5.52 16.42 16.75
CA ARG A 396 -6.00 17.69 16.20
C ARG A 396 -7.02 17.48 15.08
N LYS A 397 -6.76 16.57 14.15
CA LYS A 397 -7.64 16.31 12.99
C LYS A 397 -8.92 15.56 13.38
N THR A 398 -8.85 14.66 14.37
CA THR A 398 -9.99 13.82 14.79
C THR A 398 -10.72 14.31 16.04
N ARG A 399 -10.54 15.60 16.40
CA ARG A 399 -11.09 16.22 17.63
C ARG A 399 -12.57 15.95 17.90
N HIS A 400 -13.40 15.73 16.86
CA HIS A 400 -14.82 15.42 17.01
C HIS A 400 -15.06 13.98 17.47
N ASP A 401 -14.26 13.02 17.02
CA ASP A 401 -14.39 11.61 17.37
C ASP A 401 -13.91 11.32 18.80
N MET A 402 -12.96 12.09 19.30
CA MET A 402 -12.46 11.97 20.67
C MET A 402 -13.51 12.34 21.73
N ARG A 403 -14.52 13.15 21.38
CA ARG A 403 -15.64 13.50 22.28
C ARG A 403 -16.71 12.41 22.38
N ILE A 404 -16.79 11.49 21.42
CA ILE A 404 -17.83 10.46 21.35
C ILE A 404 -17.55 9.28 22.30
N HIS A 405 -16.30 9.08 22.72
CA HIS A 405 -15.95 8.02 23.66
C HIS A 405 -16.26 8.34 25.14
N TRP A 406 -16.99 9.42 25.43
CA TRP A 406 -17.38 9.88 26.76
C TRP A 406 -18.91 9.80 27.03
N LEU A 407 -19.67 9.22 26.11
CA LEU A 407 -21.08 8.87 26.29
C LEU A 407 -21.25 7.34 26.33
#